data_d14cd8cf91f30313ce58379baea945df
#
_entry.id   d14cd8cf91f30313ce58379baea945df
#
_cell.length_a   1.000
_cell.length_b   1.000
_cell.length_c   1.000
_cell.angle_alpha   90.00
_cell.angle_beta   90.00
_cell.angle_gamma   90.00
#
_symmetry.space_group_name_H-M   'P 1'
#
loop_
_entity.id
_entity.type
_entity.pdbx_description
1 polymer ?
#
loop_
_entity_poly.entity_id
_entity_poly.type
_entity_poly.pdbx_seq_one_letter_code
_entity_poly.pdbx_strand_id
1 'polypeptide(L)'
;MQHTTNIIHPSPLSLTGLYFYNLISGLILADVAIELHESSECEVPSSFKDFSDAAMKSGTAGNVIGAASLLINSCFLAFGISRAGHEFANILPGGLEPTIVAAAFATILAIASFTQTNRGLEKIANVAVMLLFSSFASLLLPSLANVADPIGTITYEGTNPDGLISTVSAAVPLILSSLTYQNIVPSITKLLDFDRTKSSVAITLGSFLPVAMYISWCYATLGGGVDNLTTSGAGAAALAAFSASALIGSCIACIMSLAEEYQSLTSTIFSDDEQSSVKDKFSIPAVILSVAPPTAVVLATECSDELGLGLLHFCGAIITPFLYGLLPTILYQTISKKDGESASSPSLQSCILASGAVGFIGQEIIHDVSQIIA
;
A
#
# COMPACT_ATOMS: atom_id res chain seq x y z
N MET A 1 36.27 -1.07 -3.50
CA MET A 1 35.32 -1.08 -4.63
C MET A 1 34.11 -0.30 -4.17
N GLN A 2 33.99 0.96 -4.59
CA GLN A 2 32.79 1.78 -4.33
C GLN A 2 31.71 1.27 -5.29
N HIS A 3 30.78 0.47 -4.78
CA HIS A 3 29.49 0.29 -5.46
C HIS A 3 28.77 1.64 -5.34
N THR A 4 28.83 2.44 -6.38
CA THR A 4 27.91 3.53 -6.59
C THR A 4 26.54 2.89 -6.82
N THR A 5 25.81 2.69 -5.74
CA THR A 5 24.35 2.47 -5.82
C THR A 5 23.79 3.72 -6.50
N ASN A 6 23.38 3.59 -7.74
CA ASN A 6 22.58 4.60 -8.42
C ASN A 6 21.26 4.71 -7.65
N ILE A 7 21.22 5.61 -6.67
CA ILE A 7 20.01 5.91 -5.91
C ILE A 7 19.05 6.55 -6.91
N ILE A 8 18.00 5.81 -7.23
CA ILE A 8 16.91 6.29 -8.09
C ILE A 8 16.17 7.37 -7.31
N HIS A 9 16.38 8.63 -7.66
CA HIS A 9 15.65 9.76 -7.08
C HIS A 9 14.43 10.06 -7.98
N PRO A 10 13.21 9.69 -7.55
CA PRO A 10 12.01 10.07 -8.29
C PRO A 10 11.89 11.59 -8.31
N SER A 11 11.60 12.17 -9.46
CA SER A 11 11.39 13.61 -9.53
C SER A 11 10.13 13.98 -8.73
N PRO A 12 10.09 15.13 -8.05
CA PRO A 12 8.90 15.59 -7.34
C PRO A 12 7.66 15.65 -8.26
N LEU A 13 7.88 15.90 -9.55
CA LEU A 13 6.83 15.96 -10.56
C LEU A 13 6.20 14.58 -10.82
N SER A 14 7.00 13.52 -10.93
CA SER A 14 6.49 12.15 -11.12
C SER A 14 5.72 11.67 -9.89
N LEU A 15 6.22 11.97 -8.71
CA LEU A 15 5.54 11.64 -7.44
C LEU A 15 4.18 12.34 -7.34
N THR A 16 4.12 13.61 -7.72
CA THR A 16 2.88 14.39 -7.74
C THR A 16 1.89 13.85 -8.77
N GLY A 17 2.34 13.50 -9.97
CA GLY A 17 1.49 12.91 -11.01
C GLY A 17 0.88 11.57 -10.58
N LEU A 18 1.69 10.67 -10.01
CA LEU A 18 1.23 9.38 -9.49
C LEU A 18 0.31 9.53 -8.27
N TYR A 19 0.54 10.54 -7.44
CA TYR A 19 -0.39 10.88 -6.34
C TYR A 19 -1.78 11.23 -6.89
N PHE A 20 -1.88 12.14 -7.86
CA PHE A 20 -3.18 12.50 -8.43
C PHE A 20 -3.86 11.30 -9.10
N TYR A 21 -3.11 10.44 -9.77
CA TYR A 21 -3.63 9.18 -10.31
C TYR A 21 -4.27 8.31 -9.21
N ASN A 22 -3.55 8.06 -8.11
CA ASN A 22 -4.06 7.29 -6.98
C ASN A 22 -5.23 7.99 -6.26
N LEU A 23 -5.19 9.33 -6.13
CA LEU A 23 -6.28 10.11 -5.52
C LEU A 23 -7.58 9.96 -6.32
N ILE A 24 -7.52 10.10 -7.66
CA ILE A 24 -8.69 9.92 -8.52
C ILE A 24 -9.28 8.52 -8.36
N SER A 25 -8.43 7.50 -8.31
CA SER A 25 -8.82 6.12 -8.06
C SER A 25 -9.57 5.97 -6.73
N GLY A 26 -9.01 6.50 -5.64
CA GLY A 26 -9.65 6.43 -4.33
C GLY A 26 -10.99 7.16 -4.26
N LEU A 27 -11.09 8.33 -4.89
CA LEU A 27 -12.35 9.08 -4.95
C LEU A 27 -13.43 8.34 -5.74
N ILE A 28 -13.10 7.72 -6.87
CA ILE A 28 -14.04 6.90 -7.63
C ILE A 28 -14.50 5.68 -6.83
N LEU A 29 -13.59 5.01 -6.10
CA LEU A 29 -13.99 3.90 -5.22
C LEU A 29 -14.92 4.34 -4.09
N ALA A 30 -14.71 5.54 -3.54
CA ALA A 30 -15.59 6.11 -2.54
C ALA A 30 -16.99 6.39 -3.13
N ASP A 31 -17.05 6.99 -4.32
CA ASP A 31 -18.32 7.21 -5.02
C ASP A 31 -19.05 5.88 -5.28
N VAL A 32 -18.34 4.84 -5.72
CA VAL A 32 -18.91 3.48 -5.91
C VAL A 32 -19.45 2.92 -4.59
N ALA A 33 -18.74 3.10 -3.47
CA ALA A 33 -19.19 2.61 -2.17
C ALA A 33 -20.45 3.33 -1.68
N ILE A 34 -20.53 4.64 -1.88
CA ILE A 34 -21.70 5.47 -1.54
C ILE A 34 -22.91 5.06 -2.39
N GLU A 35 -22.73 4.94 -3.69
CA GLU A 35 -23.78 4.53 -4.62
C GLU A 35 -24.31 3.14 -4.32
N LEU A 36 -23.42 2.20 -3.96
CA LEU A 36 -23.81 0.86 -3.50
C LEU A 36 -24.67 0.93 -2.23
N HIS A 37 -24.31 1.79 -1.29
CA HIS A 37 -25.08 2.00 -0.07
C HIS A 37 -26.47 2.59 -0.35
N GLU A 38 -26.54 3.57 -1.23
CA GLU A 38 -27.81 4.22 -1.61
C GLU A 38 -28.73 3.29 -2.42
N SER A 39 -28.15 2.41 -3.27
CA SER A 39 -28.91 1.53 -4.17
C SER A 39 -29.28 0.17 -3.58
N SER A 40 -28.70 -0.23 -2.44
CA SER A 40 -28.93 -1.53 -1.81
C SER A 40 -29.34 -1.37 -0.35
N GLU A 41 -30.34 -2.15 0.10
CA GLU A 41 -30.69 -2.28 1.52
C GLU A 41 -29.65 -3.08 2.32
N CYS A 42 -28.61 -3.58 1.65
CA CYS A 42 -27.55 -4.39 2.25
C CYS A 42 -26.35 -3.56 2.69
N GLU A 43 -25.71 -3.99 3.77
CA GLU A 43 -24.46 -3.41 4.25
C GLU A 43 -23.36 -3.50 3.19
N VAL A 44 -22.64 -2.41 2.92
CA VAL A 44 -21.51 -2.41 1.97
C VAL A 44 -20.39 -3.29 2.51
N PRO A 45 -19.94 -4.31 1.77
CA PRO A 45 -18.91 -5.23 2.21
C PRO A 45 -17.54 -4.53 2.37
N SER A 46 -16.73 -4.99 3.32
CA SER A 46 -15.36 -4.50 3.53
C SER A 46 -14.33 -5.26 2.70
N SER A 47 -14.56 -6.55 2.38
CA SER A 47 -13.66 -7.30 1.50
C SER A 47 -13.77 -6.80 0.06
N PHE A 48 -12.65 -6.73 -0.64
CA PHE A 48 -12.62 -6.24 -2.02
C PHE A 48 -13.34 -7.17 -2.98
N LYS A 49 -13.32 -8.49 -2.70
CA LYS A 49 -14.08 -9.50 -3.43
C LYS A 49 -15.58 -9.24 -3.34
N ASP A 50 -16.12 -9.18 -2.12
CA ASP A 50 -17.56 -9.02 -1.90
C ASP A 50 -18.07 -7.66 -2.36
N PHE A 51 -17.24 -6.61 -2.17
CA PHE A 51 -17.50 -5.28 -2.71
C PHE A 51 -17.64 -5.29 -4.23
N SER A 52 -16.74 -5.98 -4.92
CA SER A 52 -16.77 -6.11 -6.38
C SER A 52 -17.93 -6.98 -6.85
N ASP A 53 -18.24 -8.08 -6.14
CA ASP A 53 -19.40 -8.93 -6.43
C ASP A 53 -20.72 -8.18 -6.27
N ALA A 54 -20.84 -7.36 -5.22
CA ALA A 54 -22.01 -6.51 -4.99
C ALA A 54 -22.20 -5.48 -6.12
N ALA A 55 -21.11 -4.86 -6.57
CA ALA A 55 -21.11 -3.86 -7.63
C ALA A 55 -21.39 -4.48 -9.01
N MET A 56 -20.72 -5.56 -9.36
CA MET A 56 -20.75 -6.18 -10.70
C MET A 56 -21.79 -7.26 -10.84
N LYS A 57 -22.35 -7.78 -9.75
CA LYS A 57 -23.27 -8.94 -9.70
C LYS A 57 -22.71 -10.17 -10.42
N SER A 58 -21.41 -10.40 -10.28
CA SER A 58 -20.67 -11.46 -10.97
C SER A 58 -19.67 -12.13 -10.05
N GLY A 59 -20.00 -13.31 -9.50
CA GLY A 59 -19.12 -14.07 -8.62
C GLY A 59 -17.77 -14.43 -9.23
N THR A 60 -17.69 -14.60 -10.55
CA THR A 60 -16.39 -14.86 -11.23
C THR A 60 -15.48 -13.65 -11.19
N ALA A 61 -16.02 -12.45 -11.43
CA ALA A 61 -15.26 -11.22 -11.39
C ALA A 61 -14.74 -10.93 -9.98
N GLY A 62 -15.60 -11.06 -8.96
CA GLY A 62 -15.18 -10.90 -7.57
C GLY A 62 -14.12 -11.90 -7.14
N ASN A 63 -14.17 -13.16 -7.60
CA ASN A 63 -13.12 -14.13 -7.31
C ASN A 63 -11.76 -13.74 -7.90
N VAL A 64 -11.71 -13.20 -9.12
CA VAL A 64 -10.46 -12.69 -9.74
C VAL A 64 -9.92 -11.50 -8.96
N ILE A 65 -10.81 -10.58 -8.59
CA ILE A 65 -10.45 -9.37 -7.83
C ILE A 65 -9.98 -9.74 -6.42
N GLY A 66 -10.68 -10.65 -5.74
CA GLY A 66 -10.27 -11.18 -4.45
C GLY A 66 -8.91 -11.87 -4.50
N ALA A 67 -8.64 -12.68 -5.52
CA ALA A 67 -7.33 -13.30 -5.71
C ALA A 67 -6.22 -12.26 -5.92
N ALA A 68 -6.47 -11.21 -6.69
CA ALA A 68 -5.52 -10.12 -6.89
C ALA A 68 -5.31 -9.30 -5.59
N SER A 69 -6.37 -9.08 -4.80
CA SER A 69 -6.31 -8.44 -3.48
C SER A 69 -5.49 -9.29 -2.48
N LEU A 70 -5.72 -10.59 -2.44
CA LEU A 70 -4.94 -11.51 -1.63
C LEU A 70 -3.45 -11.49 -2.02
N LEU A 71 -3.17 -11.50 -3.32
CA LEU A 71 -1.79 -11.52 -3.82
C LEU A 71 -1.04 -10.23 -3.44
N ILE A 72 -1.63 -9.04 -3.68
CA ILE A 72 -0.96 -7.77 -3.37
C ILE A 72 -0.70 -7.61 -1.87
N ASN A 73 -1.68 -7.91 -1.03
CA ASN A 73 -1.52 -7.81 0.43
C ASN A 73 -0.54 -8.86 0.97
N SER A 74 -0.48 -10.07 0.38
CA SER A 74 0.51 -11.09 0.73
C SER A 74 1.93 -10.65 0.36
N CYS A 75 2.12 -10.04 -0.81
CA CYS A 75 3.42 -9.50 -1.23
C CYS A 75 3.87 -8.35 -0.30
N PHE A 76 2.97 -7.43 0.05
CA PHE A 76 3.28 -6.34 0.98
C PHE A 76 3.61 -6.85 2.38
N LEU A 77 2.88 -7.86 2.86
CA LEU A 77 3.17 -8.49 4.15
C LEU A 77 4.50 -9.24 4.13
N ALA A 78 4.81 -9.98 3.06
CA ALA A 78 6.09 -10.65 2.91
C ALA A 78 7.25 -9.63 2.90
N PHE A 79 7.14 -8.54 2.14
CA PHE A 79 8.11 -7.46 2.16
C PHE A 79 8.26 -6.86 3.56
N GLY A 80 7.16 -6.56 4.24
CA GLY A 80 7.17 -6.00 5.60
C GLY A 80 7.84 -6.92 6.62
N ILE A 81 7.58 -8.23 6.57
CA ILE A 81 8.20 -9.23 7.44
C ILE A 81 9.71 -9.36 7.15
N SER A 82 10.11 -9.43 5.87
CA SER A 82 11.52 -9.48 5.48
C SER A 82 12.26 -8.24 5.97
N ARG A 83 11.70 -7.06 5.72
CA ARG A 83 12.30 -5.79 6.13
C ARG A 83 12.40 -5.66 7.65
N ALA A 84 11.38 -6.11 8.39
CA ALA A 84 11.41 -6.15 9.85
C ALA A 84 12.52 -7.07 10.37
N GLY A 85 12.74 -8.20 9.70
CA GLY A 85 13.87 -9.10 10.00
C GLY A 85 15.20 -8.38 9.99
N HIS A 86 15.51 -7.66 8.91
CA HIS A 86 16.77 -6.91 8.78
C HIS A 86 16.85 -5.73 9.74
N GLU A 87 15.83 -4.87 9.79
CA GLU A 87 15.84 -3.67 10.62
C GLU A 87 15.98 -4.01 12.11
N PHE A 88 15.19 -4.97 12.60
CA PHE A 88 15.25 -5.33 14.03
C PHE A 88 16.47 -6.16 14.38
N ALA A 89 17.02 -6.99 13.48
CA ALA A 89 18.28 -7.68 13.71
C ALA A 89 19.44 -6.70 13.91
N ASN A 90 19.43 -5.58 13.19
CA ASN A 90 20.45 -4.53 13.34
C ASN A 90 20.35 -3.74 14.66
N ILE A 91 19.14 -3.66 15.23
CA ILE A 91 18.88 -2.91 16.48
C ILE A 91 19.09 -3.80 17.71
N LEU A 92 18.76 -5.09 17.60
CA LEU A 92 18.84 -6.02 18.73
C LEU A 92 20.29 -6.39 19.05
N PRO A 93 20.68 -6.39 20.33
CA PRO A 93 22.01 -6.84 20.74
C PRO A 93 22.15 -8.35 20.51
N GLY A 94 23.32 -8.78 20.04
CA GLY A 94 23.64 -10.21 19.92
C GLY A 94 23.78 -10.75 18.50
N GLY A 95 23.61 -9.93 17.45
CA GLY A 95 23.86 -10.34 16.05
C GLY A 95 22.92 -11.48 15.63
N LEU A 96 21.62 -11.35 15.93
CA LEU A 96 20.60 -12.34 15.56
C LEU A 96 20.47 -12.38 14.03
N GLU A 97 20.24 -13.58 13.50
CA GLU A 97 19.95 -13.73 12.06
C GLU A 97 18.62 -13.06 11.69
N PRO A 98 18.56 -12.33 10.57
CA PRO A 98 17.34 -11.67 10.10
C PRO A 98 16.14 -12.61 9.96
N THR A 99 16.38 -13.87 9.55
CA THR A 99 15.35 -14.92 9.42
C THR A 99 14.69 -15.26 10.76
N ILE A 100 15.47 -15.36 11.83
CA ILE A 100 14.94 -15.64 13.18
C ILE A 100 14.10 -14.45 13.66
N VAL A 101 14.58 -13.24 13.43
CA VAL A 101 13.89 -12.01 13.83
C VAL A 101 12.60 -11.83 13.02
N ALA A 102 12.63 -12.11 11.72
CA ALA A 102 11.44 -12.09 10.85
C ALA A 102 10.38 -13.09 11.32
N ALA A 103 10.79 -14.34 11.65
CA ALA A 103 9.89 -15.36 12.17
C ALA A 103 9.26 -14.93 13.52
N ALA A 104 10.06 -14.37 14.42
CA ALA A 104 9.58 -13.85 15.69
C ALA A 104 8.60 -12.70 15.50
N PHE A 105 8.90 -11.75 14.62
CA PHE A 105 8.03 -10.63 14.29
C PHE A 105 6.69 -11.10 13.71
N ALA A 106 6.71 -12.01 12.71
CA ALA A 106 5.50 -12.57 12.13
C ALA A 106 4.66 -13.32 13.19
N THR A 107 5.32 -14.06 14.08
CA THR A 107 4.64 -14.77 15.18
C THR A 107 3.97 -13.79 16.16
N ILE A 108 4.64 -12.70 16.53
CA ILE A 108 4.07 -11.66 17.38
C ILE A 108 2.85 -11.01 16.73
N LEU A 109 2.94 -10.70 15.43
CA LEU A 109 1.82 -10.15 14.68
C LEU A 109 0.64 -11.12 14.60
N ALA A 110 0.89 -12.41 14.37
CA ALA A 110 -0.14 -13.44 14.34
C ALA A 110 -0.83 -13.55 15.72
N ILE A 111 -0.06 -13.59 16.81
CA ILE A 111 -0.59 -13.62 18.18
C ILE A 111 -1.41 -12.35 18.47
N ALA A 112 -0.92 -11.18 18.10
CA ALA A 112 -1.64 -9.93 18.27
C ALA A 112 -2.97 -9.94 17.50
N SER A 113 -2.95 -10.36 16.25
CA SER A 113 -4.14 -10.44 15.39
C SER A 113 -5.16 -11.45 15.87
N PHE A 114 -4.71 -12.51 16.55
CA PHE A 114 -5.55 -13.55 17.12
C PHE A 114 -6.16 -13.15 18.48
N THR A 115 -5.37 -12.49 19.32
CA THR A 115 -5.79 -12.15 20.69
C THR A 115 -6.60 -10.87 20.78
N GLN A 116 -6.30 -9.90 19.91
CA GLN A 116 -6.96 -8.60 19.90
C GLN A 116 -8.28 -8.64 19.11
N THR A 117 -9.17 -7.73 19.45
CA THR A 117 -10.33 -7.39 18.62
C THR A 117 -9.90 -6.48 17.46
N ASN A 118 -10.73 -6.36 16.40
CA ASN A 118 -10.47 -5.43 15.31
C ASN A 118 -10.22 -4.00 15.83
N ARG A 119 -11.00 -3.54 16.81
CA ARG A 119 -10.76 -2.24 17.49
C ARG A 119 -9.45 -2.19 18.26
N GLY A 120 -8.99 -3.33 18.79
CA GLY A 120 -7.68 -3.44 19.46
C GLY A 120 -6.53 -3.27 18.47
N LEU A 121 -6.61 -3.92 17.32
CA LEU A 121 -5.64 -3.79 16.23
C LEU A 121 -5.60 -2.37 15.67
N GLU A 122 -6.76 -1.74 15.46
CA GLU A 122 -6.85 -0.34 15.05
C GLU A 122 -6.17 0.62 16.06
N LYS A 123 -6.33 0.38 17.36
CA LYS A 123 -5.64 1.18 18.39
C LYS A 123 -4.12 1.02 18.31
N ILE A 124 -3.62 -0.21 18.10
CA ILE A 124 -2.19 -0.47 17.91
C ILE A 124 -1.69 0.25 16.65
N ALA A 125 -2.42 0.15 15.54
CA ALA A 125 -2.09 0.85 14.30
C ALA A 125 -2.09 2.38 14.49
N ASN A 126 -3.05 2.95 15.19
CA ASN A 126 -3.11 4.38 15.49
C ASN A 126 -1.92 4.85 16.34
N VAL A 127 -1.51 4.08 17.35
CA VAL A 127 -0.31 4.38 18.14
C VAL A 127 0.94 4.32 17.26
N ALA A 128 1.05 3.31 16.39
CA ALA A 128 2.15 3.21 15.43
C ALA A 128 2.20 4.42 14.48
N VAL A 129 1.05 4.88 13.98
CA VAL A 129 0.95 6.08 13.12
C VAL A 129 1.40 7.35 13.87
N MET A 130 0.98 7.53 15.12
CA MET A 130 1.42 8.67 15.94
C MET A 130 2.94 8.65 16.18
N LEU A 131 3.49 7.46 16.46
CA LEU A 131 4.94 7.28 16.61
C LEU A 131 5.68 7.52 15.30
N LEU A 132 5.13 7.07 14.17
CA LEU A 132 5.67 7.30 12.83
C LEU A 132 5.78 8.81 12.54
N PHE A 133 4.72 9.58 12.75
CA PHE A 133 4.76 11.02 12.50
C PHE A 133 5.71 11.76 13.43
N SER A 134 5.75 11.42 14.72
CA SER A 134 6.65 12.08 15.67
C SER A 134 8.12 11.76 15.40
N SER A 135 8.44 10.50 15.08
CA SER A 135 9.80 10.10 14.72
C SER A 135 10.23 10.67 13.38
N PHE A 136 9.32 10.70 12.38
CA PHE A 136 9.58 11.36 11.10
C PHE A 136 9.87 12.86 11.26
N ALA A 137 9.05 13.57 12.03
CA ALA A 137 9.26 14.99 12.29
C ALA A 137 10.61 15.25 12.99
N SER A 138 11.01 14.39 13.93
CA SER A 138 12.30 14.49 14.62
C SER A 138 13.50 14.25 13.71
N LEU A 139 13.33 13.49 12.61
CA LEU A 139 14.35 13.30 11.58
C LEU A 139 14.31 14.45 10.56
N LEU A 140 13.12 14.82 10.09
CA LEU A 140 12.94 15.76 8.99
C LEU A 140 13.35 17.19 9.38
N LEU A 141 12.95 17.67 10.55
CA LEU A 141 13.20 19.08 10.93
C LEU A 141 14.69 19.42 10.98
N PRO A 142 15.55 18.62 11.63
CA PRO A 142 16.99 18.87 11.59
C PRO A 142 17.57 18.68 10.18
N SER A 143 17.07 17.69 9.39
CA SER A 143 17.54 17.45 8.03
C SER A 143 17.28 18.66 7.12
N LEU A 144 16.11 19.26 7.20
CA LEU A 144 15.76 20.46 6.42
C LEU A 144 16.62 21.68 6.84
N ALA A 145 16.93 21.80 8.12
CA ALA A 145 17.78 22.89 8.62
C ALA A 145 19.24 22.77 8.15
N ASN A 146 19.70 21.56 7.78
CA ASN A 146 21.05 21.28 7.34
C ASN A 146 21.22 21.22 5.82
N VAL A 147 20.17 21.50 5.03
CA VAL A 147 20.26 21.57 3.56
C VAL A 147 21.23 22.70 3.17
N ALA A 148 22.30 22.36 2.47
CA ALA A 148 23.40 23.29 2.17
C ALA A 148 23.00 24.34 1.11
N ASP A 149 22.27 23.94 0.07
CA ASP A 149 21.78 24.83 -0.99
C ASP A 149 20.28 24.59 -1.23
N PRO A 150 19.40 25.35 -0.55
CA PRO A 150 17.96 25.16 -0.69
C PRO A 150 17.43 25.41 -2.10
N ILE A 151 17.99 26.37 -2.83
CA ILE A 151 17.53 26.76 -4.17
C ILE A 151 18.08 25.79 -5.20
N GLY A 152 19.37 25.47 -5.16
CA GLY A 152 19.99 24.50 -6.05
C GLY A 152 19.38 23.11 -5.93
N THR A 153 18.95 22.70 -4.73
CA THR A 153 18.26 21.43 -4.51
C THR A 153 16.91 21.36 -5.23
N ILE A 154 16.15 22.47 -5.27
CA ILE A 154 14.85 22.53 -5.99
C ILE A 154 15.07 22.55 -7.50
N THR A 155 16.14 23.22 -7.97
CA THR A 155 16.44 23.40 -9.40
C THR A 155 17.35 22.31 -9.95
N TYR A 156 17.63 21.25 -9.17
CA TYR A 156 18.48 20.16 -9.60
C TYR A 156 17.85 19.45 -10.81
N GLU A 157 18.29 19.86 -11.99
CA GLU A 157 18.05 19.14 -13.25
C GLU A 157 19.09 18.02 -13.34
N GLY A 158 18.63 16.77 -13.23
CA GLY A 158 19.49 15.61 -13.45
C GLY A 158 20.28 15.77 -14.75
N THR A 159 21.58 15.54 -14.70
CA THR A 159 22.57 15.89 -15.74
C THR A 159 22.37 15.19 -17.08
N ASN A 160 21.36 14.31 -17.24
CA ASN A 160 21.06 13.60 -18.49
C ASN A 160 19.55 13.42 -18.68
N PRO A 161 18.90 14.12 -19.63
CA PRO A 161 17.47 13.97 -19.90
C PRO A 161 17.08 12.54 -20.32
N ASP A 162 17.90 11.82 -21.06
CA ASP A 162 17.64 10.43 -21.46
C ASP A 162 17.77 9.46 -20.27
N GLY A 163 18.68 9.72 -19.34
CA GLY A 163 18.80 8.99 -18.09
C GLY A 163 17.66 9.26 -17.11
N LEU A 164 17.08 10.47 -17.12
CA LEU A 164 15.96 10.84 -16.28
C LEU A 164 14.70 10.04 -16.59
N ILE A 165 14.37 9.91 -17.88
CA ILE A 165 13.16 9.17 -18.33
C ILE A 165 13.28 7.69 -17.94
N SER A 166 14.42 7.06 -18.18
CA SER A 166 14.63 5.65 -17.80
C SER A 166 14.60 5.43 -16.29
N THR A 167 15.19 6.35 -15.52
CA THR A 167 15.22 6.29 -14.05
C THR A 167 13.82 6.49 -13.44
N VAL A 168 13.05 7.45 -13.96
CA VAL A 168 11.66 7.68 -13.51
C VAL A 168 10.81 6.47 -13.86
N SER A 169 10.93 5.92 -15.07
CA SER A 169 10.22 4.74 -15.52
C SER A 169 10.43 3.53 -14.60
N ALA A 170 11.66 3.24 -14.21
CA ALA A 170 12.00 2.15 -13.29
C ALA A 170 11.46 2.37 -11.86
N ALA A 171 11.27 3.62 -11.44
CA ALA A 171 10.76 3.95 -10.11
C ALA A 171 9.22 3.91 -10.02
N VAL A 172 8.51 4.04 -11.14
CA VAL A 172 7.04 4.13 -11.18
C VAL A 172 6.35 2.96 -10.47
N PRO A 173 6.71 1.68 -10.69
CA PRO A 173 6.06 0.56 -10.00
C PRO A 173 6.22 0.64 -8.48
N LEU A 174 7.41 0.97 -7.98
CA LEU A 174 7.68 1.11 -6.55
C LEU A 174 6.91 2.28 -5.92
N ILE A 175 6.80 3.39 -6.63
CA ILE A 175 6.02 4.55 -6.17
C ILE A 175 4.53 4.21 -6.15
N LEU A 176 4.00 3.56 -7.20
CA LEU A 176 2.60 3.15 -7.27
C LEU A 176 2.26 2.21 -6.10
N SER A 177 3.09 1.20 -5.84
CA SER A 177 2.89 0.29 -4.70
C SER A 177 2.94 1.02 -3.35
N SER A 178 3.85 1.99 -3.20
CA SER A 178 4.01 2.76 -1.95
C SER A 178 2.85 3.73 -1.68
N LEU A 179 2.15 4.17 -2.71
CA LEU A 179 1.00 5.08 -2.60
C LEU A 179 -0.35 4.35 -2.54
N THR A 180 -0.34 3.03 -2.42
CA THR A 180 -1.55 2.21 -2.38
C THR A 180 -2.27 2.34 -1.04
N TYR A 181 -3.54 2.76 -1.08
CA TYR A 181 -4.44 2.84 0.08
C TYR A 181 -5.90 2.48 -0.27
N GLN A 182 -6.18 2.20 -1.53
CA GLN A 182 -7.53 2.08 -2.07
C GLN A 182 -8.33 0.93 -1.47
N ASN A 183 -7.67 -0.11 -0.98
CA ASN A 183 -8.32 -1.26 -0.33
C ASN A 183 -9.06 -0.88 0.96
N ILE A 184 -8.70 0.22 1.62
CA ILE A 184 -9.39 0.69 2.83
C ILE A 184 -10.52 1.69 2.56
N VAL A 185 -10.67 2.15 1.32
CA VAL A 185 -11.66 3.19 0.96
C VAL A 185 -13.09 2.80 1.29
N PRO A 186 -13.59 1.58 0.98
CA PRO A 186 -14.94 1.17 1.37
C PRO A 186 -15.16 1.23 2.89
N SER A 187 -14.16 0.82 3.67
CA SER A 187 -14.22 0.87 5.14
C SER A 187 -14.22 2.31 5.68
N ILE A 188 -13.45 3.22 5.07
CA ILE A 188 -13.44 4.64 5.43
C ILE A 188 -14.80 5.29 5.13
N THR A 189 -15.38 5.05 3.97
CA THR A 189 -16.70 5.60 3.61
C THR A 189 -17.77 5.12 4.58
N LYS A 190 -17.73 3.85 4.99
CA LYS A 190 -18.64 3.28 6.00
C LYS A 190 -18.46 3.96 7.36
N LEU A 191 -17.23 4.19 7.83
CA LEU A 191 -16.93 4.88 9.09
C LEU A 191 -17.42 6.35 9.10
N LEU A 192 -17.56 6.95 7.92
CA LEU A 192 -18.02 8.33 7.74
C LEU A 192 -19.50 8.40 7.33
N ASP A 193 -20.28 7.35 7.64
CA ASP A 193 -21.72 7.25 7.37
C ASP A 193 -22.07 7.49 5.89
N PHE A 194 -21.19 7.10 4.98
CA PHE A 194 -21.31 7.30 3.53
C PHE A 194 -21.53 8.77 3.11
N ASP A 195 -21.12 9.71 3.95
CA ASP A 195 -21.13 11.14 3.63
C ASP A 195 -20.05 11.44 2.57
N ARG A 196 -20.50 11.80 1.36
CA ARG A 196 -19.62 12.07 0.21
C ARG A 196 -18.57 13.15 0.49
N THR A 197 -18.96 14.23 1.16
CA THR A 197 -18.05 15.34 1.47
C THR A 197 -16.99 14.93 2.49
N LYS A 198 -17.42 14.29 3.59
CA LYS A 198 -16.48 13.82 4.62
C LYS A 198 -15.53 12.77 4.05
N SER A 199 -16.03 11.82 3.28
CA SER A 199 -15.22 10.76 2.64
C SER A 199 -14.19 11.36 1.68
N SER A 200 -14.59 12.28 0.81
CA SER A 200 -13.66 12.93 -0.13
C SER A 200 -12.58 13.73 0.59
N VAL A 201 -12.93 14.48 1.64
CA VAL A 201 -11.96 15.24 2.44
C VAL A 201 -11.01 14.29 3.17
N ALA A 202 -11.52 13.23 3.80
CA ALA A 202 -10.70 12.28 4.53
C ALA A 202 -9.70 11.56 3.60
N ILE A 203 -10.15 11.11 2.41
CA ILE A 203 -9.30 10.47 1.42
C ILE A 203 -8.23 11.45 0.90
N THR A 204 -8.62 12.67 0.54
CA THR A 204 -7.69 13.67 0.01
C THR A 204 -6.63 14.05 1.04
N LEU A 205 -7.01 14.37 2.27
CA LEU A 205 -6.06 14.76 3.31
C LEU A 205 -5.22 13.56 3.78
N GLY A 206 -5.85 12.38 3.94
CA GLY A 206 -5.16 11.18 4.38
C GLY A 206 -4.11 10.70 3.38
N SER A 207 -4.39 10.75 2.08
CA SER A 207 -3.44 10.37 1.03
C SER A 207 -2.38 11.43 0.74
N PHE A 208 -2.68 12.72 0.96
CA PHE A 208 -1.73 13.81 0.77
C PHE A 208 -0.57 13.76 1.77
N LEU A 209 -0.84 13.37 3.00
CA LEU A 209 0.14 13.41 4.08
C LEU A 209 1.38 12.52 3.82
N PRO A 210 1.26 11.23 3.43
CA PRO A 210 2.41 10.41 3.02
C PRO A 210 3.20 11.01 1.85
N VAL A 211 2.52 11.58 0.87
CA VAL A 211 3.17 12.22 -0.29
C VAL A 211 4.00 13.43 0.13
N ALA A 212 3.44 14.27 1.00
CA ALA A 212 4.18 15.39 1.58
C ALA A 212 5.42 14.93 2.36
N MET A 213 5.31 13.81 3.09
CA MET A 213 6.45 13.18 3.77
C MET A 213 7.51 12.72 2.76
N TYR A 214 7.13 12.02 1.69
CA TYR A 214 8.06 11.58 0.65
C TYR A 214 8.76 12.74 -0.04
N ILE A 215 8.02 13.78 -0.45
CA ILE A 215 8.61 14.97 -1.09
C ILE A 215 9.60 15.65 -0.15
N SER A 216 9.21 15.86 1.11
CA SER A 216 10.05 16.53 2.11
C SER A 216 11.32 15.72 2.41
N TRP A 217 11.20 14.38 2.47
CA TRP A 217 12.34 13.50 2.67
C TRP A 217 13.29 13.50 1.47
N CYS A 218 12.75 13.39 0.24
CA CYS A 218 13.55 13.49 -0.98
C CYS A 218 14.31 14.82 -1.03
N TYR A 219 13.65 15.92 -0.70
CA TYR A 219 14.29 17.23 -0.66
C TYR A 219 15.42 17.29 0.36
N ALA A 220 15.20 16.80 1.58
CA ALA A 220 16.23 16.77 2.62
C ALA A 220 17.43 15.89 2.23
N THR A 221 17.17 14.74 1.58
CA THR A 221 18.21 13.81 1.13
C THR A 221 19.04 14.40 -0.01
N LEU A 222 18.38 14.95 -1.03
CA LEU A 222 19.04 15.59 -2.17
C LEU A 222 19.89 16.80 -1.74
N GLY A 223 19.43 17.53 -0.71
CA GLY A 223 20.18 18.68 -0.16
C GLY A 223 21.33 18.31 0.79
N GLY A 224 21.62 17.01 0.98
CA GLY A 224 22.69 16.53 1.88
C GLY A 224 22.39 16.69 3.38
N GLY A 225 21.14 17.05 3.74
CA GLY A 225 20.75 17.29 5.12
C GLY A 225 20.67 16.04 6.01
N VAL A 226 20.71 14.84 5.41
CA VAL A 226 20.50 13.56 6.10
C VAL A 226 21.81 12.89 6.51
N ASP A 227 22.92 13.16 5.83
CA ASP A 227 24.17 12.39 5.94
C ASP A 227 24.75 12.31 7.36
N ASN A 228 24.57 13.36 8.16
CA ASN A 228 25.10 13.41 9.53
C ASN A 228 24.11 12.98 10.61
N LEU A 229 22.82 12.86 10.28
CA LEU A 229 21.75 12.59 11.25
C LEU A 229 21.56 11.11 11.51
N THR A 230 21.70 10.26 10.50
CA THR A 230 21.51 8.81 10.62
C THR A 230 22.64 8.14 11.39
N THR A 231 23.82 8.79 11.49
CA THR A 231 24.98 8.29 12.23
C THR A 231 25.02 8.74 13.70
N SER A 232 24.23 9.73 14.10
CA SER A 232 24.15 10.19 15.50
C SER A 232 23.23 9.30 16.33
N GLY A 233 23.53 9.08 17.61
CA GLY A 233 22.73 8.21 18.48
C GLY A 233 21.24 8.57 18.55
N ALA A 234 20.88 9.86 18.57
CA ALA A 234 19.49 10.31 18.57
C ALA A 234 18.83 10.12 17.20
N GLY A 235 19.52 10.40 16.11
CA GLY A 235 19.01 10.21 14.76
C GLY A 235 18.81 8.73 14.41
N ALA A 236 19.75 7.87 14.80
CA ALA A 236 19.59 6.42 14.63
C ALA A 236 18.40 5.87 15.42
N ALA A 237 18.16 6.34 16.65
CA ALA A 237 16.99 5.95 17.44
C ALA A 237 15.67 6.43 16.80
N ALA A 238 15.64 7.66 16.27
CA ALA A 238 14.47 8.19 15.57
C ALA A 238 14.19 7.41 14.27
N LEU A 239 15.23 7.05 13.52
CA LEU A 239 15.10 6.23 12.31
C LEU A 239 14.58 4.83 12.65
N ALA A 240 15.10 4.21 13.70
CA ALA A 240 14.63 2.91 14.18
C ALA A 240 13.15 2.96 14.62
N ALA A 241 12.74 4.01 15.34
CA ALA A 241 11.35 4.21 15.75
C ALA A 241 10.43 4.44 14.55
N PHE A 242 10.88 5.21 13.55
CA PHE A 242 10.17 5.43 12.30
C PHE A 242 9.97 4.11 11.54
N SER A 243 11.04 3.36 11.29
CA SER A 243 10.99 2.08 10.58
C SER A 243 10.12 1.07 11.31
N ALA A 244 10.28 0.92 12.62
CA ALA A 244 9.48 -0.01 13.43
C ALA A 244 7.99 0.33 13.38
N SER A 245 7.64 1.61 13.54
CA SER A 245 6.24 2.03 13.52
C SER A 245 5.60 1.88 12.14
N ALA A 246 6.34 2.18 11.07
CA ALA A 246 5.89 1.97 9.69
C ALA A 246 5.62 0.49 9.41
N LEU A 247 6.56 -0.39 9.77
CA LEU A 247 6.44 -1.84 9.56
C LEU A 247 5.29 -2.46 10.35
N ILE A 248 5.15 -2.10 11.63
CA ILE A 248 4.05 -2.59 12.48
C ILE A 248 2.71 -2.16 11.90
N GLY A 249 2.54 -0.87 11.59
CA GLY A 249 1.29 -0.33 11.04
C GLY A 249 0.91 -0.97 9.71
N SER A 250 1.85 -1.05 8.78
CA SER A 250 1.62 -1.63 7.45
C SER A 250 1.31 -3.12 7.51
N CYS A 251 2.06 -3.89 8.30
CA CYS A 251 1.83 -5.33 8.43
C CYS A 251 0.47 -5.64 9.09
N ILE A 252 0.05 -4.88 10.12
CA ILE A 252 -1.29 -5.03 10.72
C ILE A 252 -2.37 -4.74 9.67
N ALA A 253 -2.24 -3.67 8.89
CA ALA A 253 -3.20 -3.34 7.84
C ALA A 253 -3.29 -4.45 6.78
N CYS A 254 -2.15 -5.01 6.34
CA CYS A 254 -2.15 -6.15 5.41
C CYS A 254 -2.81 -7.40 6.00
N ILE A 255 -2.53 -7.73 7.27
CA ILE A 255 -3.14 -8.89 7.94
C ILE A 255 -4.65 -8.70 8.06
N MET A 256 -5.13 -7.52 8.43
CA MET A 256 -6.56 -7.23 8.52
C MET A 256 -7.23 -7.40 7.15
N SER A 257 -6.67 -6.81 6.09
CA SER A 257 -7.20 -6.95 4.74
C SER A 257 -7.21 -8.41 4.25
N LEU A 258 -6.12 -9.15 4.48
CA LEU A 258 -6.04 -10.58 4.15
C LEU A 258 -7.07 -11.41 4.93
N ALA A 259 -7.24 -11.14 6.22
CA ALA A 259 -8.17 -11.87 7.06
C ALA A 259 -9.63 -11.62 6.63
N GLU A 260 -9.99 -10.39 6.24
CA GLU A 260 -11.30 -10.07 5.68
C GLU A 260 -11.57 -10.84 4.38
N GLU A 261 -10.59 -10.86 3.46
CA GLU A 261 -10.73 -11.62 2.20
C GLU A 261 -10.81 -13.14 2.44
N TYR A 262 -10.00 -13.69 3.35
CA TYR A 262 -10.09 -15.11 3.69
C TYR A 262 -11.38 -15.46 4.43
N GLN A 263 -11.92 -14.59 5.26
CA GLN A 263 -13.24 -14.79 5.88
C GLN A 263 -14.34 -14.81 4.82
N SER A 264 -14.33 -13.91 3.85
CA SER A 264 -15.26 -13.92 2.72
C SER A 264 -15.19 -15.23 1.92
N LEU A 265 -14.00 -15.73 1.65
CA LEU A 265 -13.82 -17.00 0.95
C LEU A 265 -14.28 -18.21 1.78
N THR A 266 -13.98 -18.23 3.07
CA THR A 266 -14.33 -19.36 3.93
C THR A 266 -15.82 -19.41 4.27
N SER A 267 -16.50 -18.27 4.40
CA SER A 267 -17.95 -18.23 4.59
C SER A 267 -18.71 -18.84 3.41
N THR A 268 -18.13 -18.79 2.20
CA THR A 268 -18.69 -19.42 1.01
C THR A 268 -18.54 -20.96 1.02
N ILE A 269 -17.56 -21.50 1.75
CA ILE A 269 -17.21 -22.92 1.76
C ILE A 269 -17.80 -23.65 2.99
N PHE A 270 -17.79 -22.99 4.15
CA PHE A 270 -18.24 -23.56 5.42
C PHE A 270 -19.56 -22.94 5.82
N SER A 271 -20.65 -23.74 5.78
CA SER A 271 -22.02 -23.31 6.14
C SER A 271 -22.13 -22.82 7.59
N ASP A 272 -22.70 -21.76 7.76
CA ASP A 272 -23.29 -20.83 8.74
C ASP A 272 -23.47 -21.20 10.23
N ASP A 273 -23.19 -22.37 10.74
CA ASP A 273 -23.68 -22.73 12.10
C ASP A 273 -22.86 -22.22 13.27
N GLU A 274 -21.64 -21.69 13.08
CA GLU A 274 -20.80 -21.16 14.17
C GLU A 274 -20.53 -19.65 14.14
N GLN A 275 -21.07 -18.92 13.17
CA GLN A 275 -20.68 -17.52 12.85
C GLN A 275 -21.40 -16.44 13.70
N SER A 276 -22.27 -16.83 14.63
CA SER A 276 -23.17 -15.86 15.33
C SER A 276 -22.60 -15.21 16.59
N SER A 277 -21.40 -15.55 17.08
CA SER A 277 -21.00 -15.08 18.43
C SER A 277 -19.83 -14.11 18.54
N VAL A 278 -19.03 -13.82 17.48
CA VAL A 278 -17.87 -12.89 17.63
C VAL A 278 -17.70 -12.00 16.38
N LYS A 279 -18.58 -11.01 16.20
CA LYS A 279 -18.47 -10.00 15.13
C LYS A 279 -17.19 -9.13 15.17
N ASP A 280 -16.43 -9.16 16.27
CA ASP A 280 -15.29 -8.24 16.51
C ASP A 280 -13.91 -8.90 16.39
N LYS A 281 -13.79 -10.18 16.00
CA LYS A 281 -12.50 -10.88 15.86
C LYS A 281 -12.41 -11.66 14.56
N PHE A 282 -11.21 -11.75 14.02
CA PHE A 282 -10.95 -12.64 12.90
C PHE A 282 -10.95 -14.11 13.31
N SER A 283 -11.39 -14.99 12.44
CA SER A 283 -11.32 -16.44 12.65
C SER A 283 -9.88 -16.93 12.67
N ILE A 284 -9.59 -17.95 13.48
CA ILE A 284 -8.24 -18.54 13.56
C ILE A 284 -7.70 -18.97 12.20
N PRO A 285 -8.48 -19.68 11.36
CA PRO A 285 -8.02 -20.07 10.04
C PRO A 285 -7.67 -18.86 9.14
N ALA A 286 -8.47 -17.78 9.21
CA ALA A 286 -8.20 -16.58 8.43
C ALA A 286 -6.87 -15.92 8.81
N VAL A 287 -6.57 -15.79 10.11
CA VAL A 287 -5.29 -15.23 10.59
C VAL A 287 -4.11 -16.12 10.18
N ILE A 288 -4.24 -17.45 10.32
CA ILE A 288 -3.18 -18.38 9.91
C ILE A 288 -2.92 -18.27 8.40
N LEU A 289 -3.98 -18.27 7.59
CA LEU A 289 -3.85 -18.15 6.13
C LEU A 289 -3.30 -16.77 5.71
N SER A 290 -3.55 -15.75 6.51
CA SER A 290 -3.00 -14.42 6.24
C SER A 290 -1.49 -14.33 6.50
N VAL A 291 -1.01 -14.95 7.57
CA VAL A 291 0.39 -14.77 8.03
C VAL A 291 1.31 -15.89 7.55
N ALA A 292 0.85 -17.16 7.58
CA ALA A 292 1.73 -18.30 7.33
C ALA A 292 2.33 -18.34 5.91
N PRO A 293 1.57 -18.15 4.81
CA PRO A 293 2.14 -18.21 3.46
C PRO A 293 3.19 -17.11 3.20
N PRO A 294 2.92 -15.80 3.49
CA PRO A 294 3.95 -14.77 3.32
C PRO A 294 5.20 -15.03 4.17
N THR A 295 5.02 -15.49 5.42
CA THR A 295 6.15 -15.83 6.31
C THR A 295 6.95 -17.00 5.75
N ALA A 296 6.29 -18.05 5.24
CA ALA A 296 6.98 -19.20 4.65
C ALA A 296 7.84 -18.79 3.44
N VAL A 297 7.35 -17.89 2.59
CA VAL A 297 8.12 -17.33 1.47
C VAL A 297 9.35 -16.60 1.97
N VAL A 298 9.20 -15.71 2.95
CA VAL A 298 10.33 -14.94 3.53
C VAL A 298 11.39 -15.85 4.14
N LEU A 299 10.98 -16.88 4.89
CA LEU A 299 11.92 -17.83 5.51
C LEU A 299 12.60 -18.72 4.47
N ALA A 300 11.87 -19.17 3.45
CA ALA A 300 12.43 -20.00 2.37
C ALA A 300 13.47 -19.25 1.51
N THR A 301 13.40 -17.93 1.49
CA THR A 301 14.31 -17.05 0.73
C THR A 301 15.32 -16.30 1.61
N GLU A 302 15.45 -16.74 2.88
CA GLU A 302 16.41 -16.17 3.83
C GLU A 302 16.33 -14.64 3.96
N CYS A 303 15.10 -14.09 3.93
CA CYS A 303 14.83 -12.65 3.95
C CYS A 303 15.52 -11.86 2.82
N SER A 304 15.61 -12.42 1.61
CA SER A 304 16.26 -11.76 0.48
C SER A 304 15.66 -10.36 0.18
N ASP A 305 16.51 -9.33 0.23
CA ASP A 305 16.11 -7.95 -0.14
C ASP A 305 15.71 -7.87 -1.62
N GLU A 306 16.36 -8.61 -2.51
CA GLU A 306 16.05 -8.66 -3.93
C GLU A 306 14.64 -9.20 -4.18
N LEU A 307 14.27 -10.28 -3.48
CA LEU A 307 12.91 -10.81 -3.58
C LEU A 307 11.89 -9.80 -3.05
N GLY A 308 12.15 -9.17 -1.91
CA GLY A 308 11.24 -8.18 -1.33
C GLY A 308 10.96 -7.01 -2.28
N LEU A 309 12.01 -6.45 -2.87
CA LEU A 309 11.89 -5.38 -3.87
C LEU A 309 11.22 -5.87 -5.16
N GLY A 310 11.54 -7.09 -5.62
CA GLY A 310 10.91 -7.72 -6.77
C GLY A 310 9.41 -7.92 -6.58
N LEU A 311 8.97 -8.34 -5.39
CA LEU A 311 7.54 -8.46 -5.05
C LEU A 311 6.83 -7.09 -5.09
N LEU A 312 7.44 -6.04 -4.52
CA LEU A 312 6.89 -4.69 -4.58
C LEU A 312 6.83 -4.16 -6.01
N HIS A 313 7.87 -4.39 -6.80
CA HIS A 313 7.93 -4.00 -8.21
C HIS A 313 6.81 -4.68 -9.01
N PHE A 314 6.68 -6.00 -8.89
CA PHE A 314 5.61 -6.77 -9.54
C PHE A 314 4.21 -6.28 -9.15
N CYS A 315 3.99 -6.04 -7.85
CA CYS A 315 2.72 -5.49 -7.38
C CYS A 315 2.44 -4.11 -7.98
N GLY A 316 3.43 -3.23 -7.99
CA GLY A 316 3.28 -1.87 -8.53
C GLY A 316 3.15 -1.82 -10.04
N ALA A 317 3.80 -2.73 -10.76
CA ALA A 317 3.79 -2.77 -12.22
C ALA A 317 2.48 -3.34 -12.80
N ILE A 318 1.91 -4.36 -12.17
CA ILE A 318 0.79 -5.12 -12.74
C ILE A 318 -0.45 -5.05 -11.86
N ILE A 319 -0.34 -5.43 -10.57
CA ILE A 319 -1.51 -5.63 -9.73
C ILE A 319 -2.14 -4.30 -9.31
N THR A 320 -1.32 -3.33 -8.93
CA THR A 320 -1.81 -1.99 -8.53
C THR A 320 -2.55 -1.27 -9.66
N PRO A 321 -2.00 -1.16 -10.90
CA PRO A 321 -2.75 -0.57 -12.00
C PRO A 321 -4.02 -1.35 -12.36
N PHE A 322 -4.02 -2.67 -12.22
CA PHE A 322 -5.21 -3.48 -12.45
C PHE A 322 -6.29 -3.20 -11.39
N LEU A 323 -5.96 -3.37 -10.10
CA LEU A 323 -6.94 -3.23 -9.00
C LEU A 323 -7.36 -1.78 -8.74
N TYR A 324 -6.43 -0.84 -8.89
CA TYR A 324 -6.67 0.55 -8.49
C TYR A 324 -6.68 1.54 -9.65
N GLY A 325 -6.47 1.05 -10.87
CA GLY A 325 -6.63 1.82 -12.08
C GLY A 325 -7.83 1.38 -12.92
N LEU A 326 -7.84 0.13 -13.35
CA LEU A 326 -8.91 -0.40 -14.21
C LEU A 326 -10.19 -0.69 -13.44
N LEU A 327 -10.09 -1.37 -12.30
CA LEU A 327 -11.26 -1.82 -11.54
C LEU A 327 -12.17 -0.67 -11.09
N PRO A 328 -11.72 0.45 -10.49
CA PRO A 328 -12.60 1.54 -10.10
C PRO A 328 -13.42 2.07 -11.27
N THR A 329 -12.80 2.16 -12.45
CA THR A 329 -13.45 2.60 -13.68
C THR A 329 -14.55 1.63 -14.10
N ILE A 330 -14.30 0.32 -14.04
CA ILE A 330 -15.26 -0.72 -14.39
C ILE A 330 -16.44 -0.70 -13.41
N LEU A 331 -16.17 -0.64 -12.11
CA LEU A 331 -17.18 -0.61 -11.07
C LEU A 331 -18.10 0.61 -11.22
N TYR A 332 -17.52 1.79 -11.39
CA TYR A 332 -18.27 3.02 -11.59
C TYR A 332 -19.19 2.96 -12.82
N GLN A 333 -18.68 2.49 -13.96
CA GLN A 333 -19.48 2.34 -15.17
C GLN A 333 -20.62 1.30 -15.01
N THR A 334 -20.40 0.25 -14.22
CA THR A 334 -21.40 -0.80 -14.00
C THR A 334 -22.55 -0.30 -13.14
N ILE A 335 -22.27 0.52 -12.13
CA ILE A 335 -23.28 1.08 -11.23
C ILE A 335 -24.06 2.19 -11.94
N SER A 336 -23.38 3.14 -12.60
CA SER A 336 -24.03 4.26 -13.31
C SER A 336 -24.97 3.81 -14.43
N LYS A 337 -24.77 2.63 -15.03
CA LYS A 337 -25.69 2.07 -16.04
C LYS A 337 -27.02 1.59 -15.46
N LYS A 338 -27.12 1.35 -14.14
CA LYS A 338 -28.35 0.87 -13.52
C LYS A 338 -29.42 1.95 -13.38
N ASP A 339 -29.02 3.23 -13.27
CA ASP A 339 -29.95 4.33 -13.01
C ASP A 339 -30.70 4.83 -14.24
N GLY A 340 -30.64 4.09 -15.36
CA GLY A 340 -31.44 4.39 -16.57
C GLY A 340 -30.94 5.61 -17.35
N GLU A 341 -29.86 6.22 -17.01
CA GLU A 341 -29.21 7.19 -17.86
C GLU A 341 -28.59 6.48 -19.07
N SER A 342 -29.03 6.88 -20.25
CA SER A 342 -28.39 6.54 -21.53
C SER A 342 -26.91 6.63 -21.37
N ALA A 343 -26.18 5.56 -21.76
CA ALA A 343 -24.74 5.40 -21.64
C ALA A 343 -24.01 6.75 -21.65
N SER A 344 -23.86 7.35 -20.48
CA SER A 344 -23.12 8.60 -20.33
C SER A 344 -21.69 8.29 -20.80
N SER A 345 -21.14 9.15 -21.64
CA SER A 345 -19.73 9.05 -22.05
C SER A 345 -18.88 8.87 -20.80
N PRO A 346 -17.87 7.95 -20.81
CA PRO A 346 -17.04 7.71 -19.65
C PRO A 346 -16.48 9.05 -19.14
N SER A 347 -16.54 9.27 -17.82
CA SER A 347 -16.03 10.51 -17.25
C SER A 347 -14.56 10.69 -17.62
N LEU A 348 -14.11 11.93 -17.78
CA LEU A 348 -12.69 12.22 -18.08
C LEU A 348 -11.76 11.53 -17.06
N GLN A 349 -12.16 11.47 -15.80
CA GLN A 349 -11.45 10.81 -14.72
C GLN A 349 -11.31 9.30 -14.97
N SER A 350 -12.38 8.62 -15.37
CA SER A 350 -12.37 7.20 -15.73
C SER A 350 -11.47 6.93 -16.94
N CYS A 351 -11.46 7.82 -17.94
CA CYS A 351 -10.56 7.68 -19.09
C CYS A 351 -9.10 7.83 -18.68
N ILE A 352 -8.76 8.79 -17.84
CA ILE A 352 -7.40 9.00 -17.32
C ILE A 352 -6.92 7.77 -16.55
N LEU A 353 -7.75 7.22 -15.65
CA LEU A 353 -7.39 6.03 -14.88
C LEU A 353 -7.17 4.80 -15.76
N ALA A 354 -8.11 4.51 -16.66
CA ALA A 354 -8.01 3.35 -17.53
C ALA A 354 -6.81 3.45 -18.48
N SER A 355 -6.59 4.60 -19.09
CA SER A 355 -5.45 4.80 -20.00
C SER A 355 -4.10 4.75 -19.26
N GLY A 356 -4.02 5.32 -18.03
CA GLY A 356 -2.86 5.23 -17.19
C GLY A 356 -2.54 3.78 -16.78
N ALA A 357 -3.55 3.02 -16.35
CA ALA A 357 -3.37 1.61 -15.99
C ALA A 357 -2.87 0.76 -17.16
N VAL A 358 -3.48 0.90 -18.34
CA VAL A 358 -3.05 0.20 -19.56
C VAL A 358 -1.64 0.61 -19.94
N GLY A 359 -1.31 1.90 -19.81
CA GLY A 359 0.03 2.42 -20.08
C GLY A 359 1.10 1.82 -19.17
N PHE A 360 0.86 1.77 -17.86
CA PHE A 360 1.79 1.18 -16.87
C PHE A 360 2.00 -0.32 -17.11
N ILE A 361 0.92 -1.09 -17.27
CA ILE A 361 1.01 -2.53 -17.53
C ILE A 361 1.71 -2.78 -18.88
N GLY A 362 1.35 -2.03 -19.91
CA GLY A 362 1.95 -2.16 -21.25
C GLY A 362 3.44 -1.84 -21.26
N GLN A 363 3.88 -0.81 -20.55
CA GLN A 363 5.28 -0.44 -20.39
C GLN A 363 6.08 -1.57 -19.75
N GLU A 364 5.56 -2.18 -18.67
CA GLU A 364 6.24 -3.28 -17.97
C GLU A 364 6.38 -4.52 -18.87
N ILE A 365 5.31 -4.91 -19.55
CA ILE A 365 5.36 -6.04 -20.48
C ILE A 365 6.40 -5.81 -21.59
N ILE A 366 6.47 -4.60 -22.14
CA ILE A 366 7.46 -4.26 -23.16
C ILE A 366 8.88 -4.33 -22.59
N HIS A 367 9.08 -3.84 -21.36
CA HIS A 367 10.37 -3.89 -20.68
C HIS A 367 10.84 -5.33 -20.48
N ASP A 368 9.99 -6.19 -19.92
CA ASP A 368 10.30 -7.60 -19.66
C ASP A 368 10.58 -8.37 -20.97
N VAL A 369 9.75 -8.17 -21.99
CA VAL A 369 9.96 -8.79 -23.30
C VAL A 369 11.28 -8.34 -23.93
N SER A 370 11.64 -7.07 -23.79
CA SER A 370 12.91 -6.55 -24.32
C SER A 370 14.13 -7.16 -23.62
N GLN A 371 14.02 -7.45 -22.30
CA GLN A 371 15.09 -8.13 -21.56
C GLN A 371 15.24 -9.62 -21.93
N ILE A 372 14.15 -10.28 -22.31
CA ILE A 372 14.20 -11.71 -22.74
C ILE A 372 14.82 -11.83 -24.14
N ILE A 373 14.64 -10.82 -24.99
CA ILE A 373 15.14 -10.84 -26.40
C ILE A 373 16.61 -10.39 -26.48
N ALA A 374 17.09 -9.57 -25.54
CA ALA A 374 18.47 -9.09 -25.51
C ALA A 374 19.42 -10.14 -24.91
#